data_f7a5aee5502bc423bf9ad8f1c73f7aec
#
_entry.id   f7a5aee5502bc423bf9ad8f1c73f7aec
#
_cell.length_a   1.000
_cell.length_b   1.000
_cell.length_c   1.000
_cell.angle_alpha   90.00
_cell.angle_beta   90.00
_cell.angle_gamma   90.00
#
_symmetry.space_group_name_H-M   'P 1'
#
loop_
_entity.id
_entity.type
_entity.pdbx_description
1 polymer ?
#
loop_
_entity_poly.entity_id
_entity_poly.type
_entity_poly.pdbx_seq_one_letter_code
_entity_poly.pdbx_strand_id
1 'polypeptide(L)'
;MRRFVICLAALALHAMLCFPDVRAFAQPSDQPAQPPAKAAPGQEEGSFNIHDERTDIDVSYPTFDNAAVTADIRQWAHHLVDAFRAGIEEEQPLPFKSTLKVGYTVSHPSDVALSITFDVYTYTGGAHGNLDLITLSYDLRDARRLSLENLFADPETALARMSAYAYARLSATLGDMHVEDMLRSGTTPDVDNYASIALIPGGIRIHFQPYQVAPWAAGPQHVDMPLEDLADAEPRAALWGR
;
A
#
# COMPACT_ATOMS: atom_id res chain seq x y z
N MET A 1 75.73 24.59 -27.15
CA MET A 1 75.75 25.94 -27.71
C MET A 1 74.44 26.15 -28.49
N ARG A 2 73.84 27.29 -28.34
CA ARG A 2 72.64 27.87 -28.93
C ARG A 2 71.31 27.57 -28.21
N ARG A 3 70.94 28.56 -27.42
CA ARG A 3 69.64 28.86 -26.87
C ARG A 3 68.71 29.29 -28.00
N PHE A 4 67.49 28.79 -28.04
CA PHE A 4 66.38 29.48 -28.72
C PHE A 4 65.25 29.68 -27.74
N VAL A 5 64.98 30.97 -27.49
CA VAL A 5 63.86 31.50 -26.75
C VAL A 5 62.73 31.60 -27.77
N ILE A 6 61.59 31.03 -27.49
CA ILE A 6 60.34 31.28 -28.24
C ILE A 6 59.30 31.78 -27.25
N CYS A 7 58.82 33.01 -27.54
CA CYS A 7 57.78 33.72 -26.83
C CYS A 7 56.46 32.97 -26.82
N LEU A 8 55.86 32.86 -25.63
CA LEU A 8 54.45 32.51 -25.46
C LEU A 8 53.59 33.72 -25.74
N ALA A 9 52.72 33.64 -26.74
CA ALA A 9 51.54 34.49 -26.89
C ALA A 9 50.36 33.82 -26.23
N ALA A 10 49.89 34.37 -25.11
CA ALA A 10 48.69 33.90 -24.41
C ALA A 10 47.44 34.36 -25.14
N LEU A 11 46.71 33.46 -25.78
CA LEU A 11 45.33 33.70 -26.20
C LEU A 11 44.39 33.20 -25.11
N ALA A 12 43.85 34.11 -24.30
CA ALA A 12 42.78 33.84 -23.37
C ALA A 12 41.46 33.69 -24.13
N LEU A 13 41.06 32.45 -24.41
CA LEU A 13 39.75 32.13 -24.92
C LEU A 13 38.80 32.00 -23.74
N HIS A 14 38.00 33.03 -23.46
CA HIS A 14 36.89 32.95 -22.51
C HIS A 14 35.77 32.14 -23.14
N ALA A 15 35.76 30.82 -22.88
CA ALA A 15 34.59 29.99 -23.10
C ALA A 15 33.58 30.29 -21.96
N MET A 16 32.61 31.13 -22.29
CA MET A 16 31.43 31.38 -21.47
C MET A 16 30.58 30.13 -21.50
N LEU A 17 30.82 29.20 -20.54
CA LEU A 17 29.95 28.05 -20.29
C LEU A 17 28.62 28.58 -19.76
N CYS A 18 27.62 28.73 -20.63
CA CYS A 18 26.22 28.80 -20.24
C CYS A 18 25.86 27.49 -19.55
N PHE A 19 25.89 27.46 -18.21
CA PHE A 19 25.20 26.47 -17.46
C PHE A 19 23.69 26.74 -17.59
N PRO A 20 22.88 25.81 -18.11
CA PRO A 20 21.45 25.98 -18.04
C PRO A 20 21.06 26.04 -16.56
N ASP A 21 20.21 26.96 -16.22
CA ASP A 21 19.64 27.25 -14.92
C ASP A 21 19.05 25.96 -14.33
N VAL A 22 19.73 25.35 -13.35
CA VAL A 22 19.28 24.17 -12.62
C VAL A 22 18.23 24.61 -11.57
N ARG A 23 17.20 25.31 -12.03
CA ARG A 23 16.04 25.73 -11.22
C ARG A 23 14.74 25.12 -11.67
N ALA A 24 14.80 23.90 -12.19
CA ALA A 24 13.61 23.10 -12.43
C ALA A 24 13.81 21.71 -11.84
N PHE A 25 14.22 21.60 -10.58
CA PHE A 25 13.79 20.46 -9.79
C PHE A 25 12.30 20.68 -9.55
N ALA A 26 11.51 19.84 -10.21
CA ALA A 26 10.10 19.75 -9.98
C ALA A 26 9.87 19.77 -8.46
N GLN A 27 9.03 20.71 -8.02
CA GLN A 27 8.47 20.63 -6.68
C GLN A 27 7.88 19.24 -6.52
N PRO A 28 8.02 18.60 -5.33
CA PRO A 28 7.30 17.38 -5.06
C PRO A 28 5.86 17.65 -5.46
N SER A 29 5.31 16.82 -6.33
CA SER A 29 3.89 16.87 -6.59
C SER A 29 3.23 16.61 -5.24
N ASP A 30 2.70 17.67 -4.61
CA ASP A 30 1.68 17.59 -3.58
C ASP A 30 0.47 16.90 -4.21
N GLN A 31 0.57 15.60 -4.41
CA GLN A 31 -0.61 14.80 -4.47
C GLN A 31 -1.05 14.71 -3.00
N PRO A 32 -2.11 15.44 -2.61
CA PRO A 32 -2.59 15.35 -1.25
C PRO A 32 -2.88 13.89 -1.01
N ALA A 33 -2.28 13.33 0.07
CA ALA A 33 -2.69 12.03 0.58
C ALA A 33 -4.20 12.03 0.56
N GLN A 34 -4.81 11.13 -0.20
CA GLN A 34 -6.26 11.03 -0.26
C GLN A 34 -6.75 10.99 1.19
N PRO A 35 -7.68 11.86 1.60
CA PRO A 35 -8.15 11.85 2.98
C PRO A 35 -8.61 10.41 3.27
N PRO A 36 -8.29 9.86 4.46
CA PRO A 36 -8.67 8.51 4.82
C PRO A 36 -10.16 8.33 4.58
N ALA A 37 -10.54 7.19 4.01
CA ALA A 37 -11.94 6.88 3.73
C ALA A 37 -12.73 7.01 5.03
N LYS A 38 -13.80 7.81 4.97
CA LYS A 38 -14.61 8.12 6.15
C LYS A 38 -15.47 6.89 6.48
N ALA A 39 -15.62 6.58 7.78
CA ALA A 39 -16.52 5.53 8.25
C ALA A 39 -17.89 5.58 7.55
N ALA A 40 -18.46 4.41 7.26
CA ALA A 40 -19.83 4.33 6.73
C ALA A 40 -20.81 4.94 7.73
N PRO A 41 -21.92 5.58 7.27
CA PRO A 41 -22.90 6.14 8.18
C PRO A 41 -23.43 5.11 9.18
N GLY A 42 -23.30 5.40 10.49
CA GLY A 42 -23.76 4.52 11.57
C GLY A 42 -22.72 3.54 12.11
N GLN A 43 -21.47 3.53 11.60
CA GLN A 43 -20.38 2.73 12.15
C GLN A 43 -19.65 3.51 13.24
N GLU A 44 -19.48 2.92 14.41
CA GLU A 44 -18.65 3.49 15.48
C GLU A 44 -17.17 3.36 15.12
N GLU A 45 -16.39 4.38 15.49
CA GLU A 45 -14.97 4.49 15.17
C GLU A 45 -14.13 4.60 16.45
N GLY A 46 -13.04 3.85 16.51
CA GLY A 46 -11.97 4.06 17.45
C GLY A 46 -10.85 4.86 16.82
N SER A 47 -10.12 5.64 17.61
CA SER A 47 -8.99 6.43 17.11
C SER A 47 -7.87 6.58 18.11
N PHE A 48 -6.66 6.83 17.60
CA PHE A 48 -5.49 7.32 18.33
C PHE A 48 -4.99 8.58 17.66
N ASN A 49 -4.78 9.64 18.44
CA ASN A 49 -4.19 10.89 17.95
C ASN A 49 -3.03 11.24 18.88
N ILE A 50 -1.80 11.18 18.36
CA ILE A 50 -0.57 11.45 19.09
C ILE A 50 0.24 12.48 18.30
N HIS A 51 0.37 13.68 18.88
CA HIS A 51 1.08 14.80 18.28
C HIS A 51 2.14 15.28 19.27
N ASP A 52 3.38 14.81 19.14
CA ASP A 52 4.50 15.19 19.99
C ASP A 52 5.58 15.96 19.19
N GLU A 53 6.77 16.11 19.74
CA GLU A 53 7.86 16.86 19.07
C GLU A 53 8.41 16.14 17.85
N ARG A 54 8.32 14.80 17.79
CA ARG A 54 8.90 13.95 16.76
C ARG A 54 7.88 13.33 15.81
N THR A 55 6.63 13.18 16.28
CA THR A 55 5.61 12.42 15.56
C THR A 55 4.28 13.15 15.40
N ASP A 56 3.60 12.85 14.30
CA ASP A 56 2.24 13.27 13.96
C ASP A 56 1.45 12.01 13.54
N ILE A 57 0.70 11.44 14.49
CA ILE A 57 0.05 10.15 14.37
C ILE A 57 -1.47 10.31 14.46
N ASP A 58 -2.17 9.94 13.38
CA ASP A 58 -3.63 9.89 13.30
C ASP A 58 -4.04 8.50 12.82
N VAL A 59 -4.62 7.69 13.67
CA VAL A 59 -5.07 6.32 13.36
C VAL A 59 -6.55 6.20 13.64
N SER A 60 -7.33 5.85 12.61
CA SER A 60 -8.73 5.50 12.71
C SER A 60 -8.94 4.02 12.42
N TYR A 61 -9.85 3.37 13.14
CA TYR A 61 -10.22 1.98 12.93
C TYR A 61 -11.71 1.73 13.26
N PRO A 62 -12.37 0.76 12.59
CA PRO A 62 -13.77 0.47 12.86
C PRO A 62 -13.94 -0.28 14.19
N THR A 63 -15.08 -0.07 14.84
CA THR A 63 -15.56 -0.90 15.94
C THR A 63 -16.83 -1.64 15.53
N PHE A 64 -17.05 -2.82 16.10
CA PHE A 64 -18.17 -3.70 15.79
C PHE A 64 -18.81 -4.21 17.08
N ASP A 65 -20.07 -4.66 17.01
CA ASP A 65 -20.78 -5.33 18.13
C ASP A 65 -20.02 -6.60 18.59
N ASN A 66 -19.27 -7.23 17.67
CA ASN A 66 -18.38 -8.33 18.03
C ASN A 66 -17.14 -7.78 18.77
N ALA A 67 -17.20 -7.84 20.10
CA ALA A 67 -16.16 -7.31 20.98
C ALA A 67 -14.78 -7.94 20.75
N ALA A 68 -14.71 -9.23 20.36
CA ALA A 68 -13.46 -9.93 20.11
C ALA A 68 -12.80 -9.41 18.81
N VAL A 69 -13.55 -9.21 17.74
CA VAL A 69 -13.08 -8.60 16.50
C VAL A 69 -12.57 -7.17 16.76
N THR A 70 -13.36 -6.36 17.48
CA THR A 70 -12.97 -4.99 17.84
C THR A 70 -11.68 -4.96 18.68
N ALA A 71 -11.53 -5.89 19.63
CA ALA A 71 -10.32 -5.97 20.45
C ALA A 71 -9.07 -6.33 19.63
N ASP A 72 -9.20 -7.26 18.68
CA ASP A 72 -8.12 -7.69 17.80
C ASP A 72 -7.68 -6.55 16.84
N ILE A 73 -8.64 -5.83 16.26
CA ILE A 73 -8.36 -4.65 15.43
C ILE A 73 -7.63 -3.56 16.22
N ARG A 74 -8.11 -3.27 17.43
CA ARG A 74 -7.48 -2.29 18.33
C ARG A 74 -6.05 -2.69 18.67
N GLN A 75 -5.82 -3.96 18.99
CA GLN A 75 -4.49 -4.48 19.28
C GLN A 75 -3.56 -4.34 18.07
N TRP A 76 -4.03 -4.66 16.88
CA TRP A 76 -3.29 -4.45 15.64
C TRP A 76 -2.91 -2.97 15.46
N ALA A 77 -3.86 -2.04 15.66
CA ALA A 77 -3.61 -0.60 15.53
C ALA A 77 -2.59 -0.09 16.57
N HIS A 78 -2.63 -0.59 17.82
CA HIS A 78 -1.60 -0.29 18.83
C HIS A 78 -0.22 -0.78 18.40
N HIS A 79 -0.10 -2.04 17.96
CA HIS A 79 1.17 -2.59 17.49
C HIS A 79 1.75 -1.81 16.31
N LEU A 80 0.89 -1.33 15.40
CA LEU A 80 1.32 -0.48 14.28
C LEU A 80 1.93 0.84 14.79
N VAL A 81 1.27 1.52 15.73
CA VAL A 81 1.77 2.76 16.34
C VAL A 81 3.09 2.52 17.10
N ASP A 82 3.15 1.46 17.90
CA ASP A 82 4.35 1.11 18.68
C ASP A 82 5.53 0.81 17.75
N ALA A 83 5.32 0.03 16.69
CA ALA A 83 6.35 -0.28 15.69
C ALA A 83 6.84 0.97 14.95
N PHE A 84 5.91 1.86 14.54
CA PHE A 84 6.25 3.13 13.91
C PHE A 84 7.11 4.00 14.82
N ARG A 85 6.74 4.15 16.09
CA ARG A 85 7.50 4.95 17.08
C ARG A 85 8.87 4.35 17.36
N ALA A 86 8.95 3.04 17.53
CA ALA A 86 10.23 2.35 17.77
C ALA A 86 11.21 2.60 16.61
N GLY A 87 10.76 2.52 15.35
CA GLY A 87 11.59 2.84 14.19
C GLY A 87 12.13 4.26 14.20
N ILE A 88 11.33 5.25 14.64
CA ILE A 88 11.75 6.65 14.74
C ILE A 88 12.75 6.89 15.90
N GLU A 89 12.59 6.16 17.01
CA GLU A 89 13.49 6.31 18.17
C GLU A 89 14.92 5.85 17.85
N GLU A 90 15.08 4.88 16.96
CA GLU A 90 16.38 4.39 16.50
C GLU A 90 17.07 5.34 15.51
N GLU A 91 16.33 6.25 14.89
CA GLU A 91 16.87 7.18 13.89
C GLU A 91 17.35 8.51 14.50
N GLN A 92 18.26 9.18 13.77
CA GLN A 92 18.66 10.55 14.11
C GLN A 92 17.44 11.49 14.02
N PRO A 93 17.34 12.50 14.92
CA PRO A 93 16.26 13.47 14.87
C PRO A 93 16.19 14.18 13.50
N LEU A 94 15.00 14.15 12.89
CA LEU A 94 14.72 14.84 11.63
C LEU A 94 14.31 16.31 11.89
N PRO A 95 14.50 17.22 10.92
CA PRO A 95 14.07 18.61 11.04
C PRO A 95 12.54 18.80 10.89
N PHE A 96 11.79 17.73 10.79
CA PHE A 96 10.33 17.67 10.65
C PHE A 96 9.79 16.48 11.45
N LYS A 97 8.48 16.46 11.68
CA LYS A 97 7.81 15.34 12.35
C LYS A 97 7.60 14.19 11.38
N SER A 98 7.88 12.97 11.86
CA SER A 98 7.47 11.76 11.16
C SER A 98 5.96 11.57 11.28
N THR A 99 5.32 11.15 10.20
CA THR A 99 3.87 11.08 10.09
C THR A 99 3.40 9.65 9.92
N LEU A 100 2.36 9.26 10.66
CA LEU A 100 1.59 8.04 10.45
C LEU A 100 0.11 8.43 10.36
N LYS A 101 -0.53 8.12 9.23
CA LYS A 101 -1.98 8.29 9.04
C LYS A 101 -2.59 6.99 8.60
N VAL A 102 -3.66 6.57 9.28
CA VAL A 102 -4.38 5.34 8.97
C VAL A 102 -5.86 5.65 8.83
N GLY A 103 -6.37 5.33 7.64
CA GLY A 103 -7.78 5.27 7.34
C GLY A 103 -8.21 3.85 7.00
N TYR A 104 -9.50 3.61 6.78
CA TYR A 104 -9.99 2.28 6.47
C TYR A 104 -11.25 2.29 5.61
N THR A 105 -11.48 1.15 4.95
CA THR A 105 -12.76 0.80 4.32
C THR A 105 -13.22 -0.55 4.83
N VAL A 106 -14.54 -0.76 4.97
CA VAL A 106 -15.12 -2.03 5.40
C VAL A 106 -15.96 -2.62 4.28
N SER A 107 -15.83 -3.92 4.08
CA SER A 107 -16.66 -4.72 3.20
C SER A 107 -17.31 -5.86 3.97
N HIS A 108 -18.60 -6.05 3.73
CA HIS A 108 -19.39 -7.15 4.28
C HIS A 108 -19.83 -8.06 3.13
N PRO A 109 -19.11 -9.17 2.84
CA PRO A 109 -19.53 -10.13 1.82
C PRO A 109 -20.81 -10.87 2.22
N SER A 110 -21.08 -10.99 3.53
CA SER A 110 -22.24 -11.64 4.15
C SER A 110 -22.41 -11.23 5.60
N ASP A 111 -23.44 -11.74 6.27
CA ASP A 111 -23.67 -11.52 7.71
C ASP A 111 -22.66 -12.27 8.61
N VAL A 112 -21.88 -13.20 8.06
CA VAL A 112 -20.93 -14.03 8.82
C VAL A 112 -19.47 -13.70 8.55
N ALA A 113 -19.18 -12.77 7.65
CA ALA A 113 -17.82 -12.35 7.36
C ALA A 113 -17.72 -10.87 7.08
N LEU A 114 -16.56 -10.29 7.39
CA LEU A 114 -16.20 -8.93 7.00
C LEU A 114 -14.73 -8.85 6.62
N SER A 115 -14.40 -7.82 5.84
CA SER A 115 -13.03 -7.41 5.55
C SER A 115 -12.86 -5.93 5.81
N ILE A 116 -11.70 -5.57 6.35
CA ILE A 116 -11.30 -4.18 6.57
C ILE A 116 -9.99 -3.98 5.81
N THR A 117 -9.97 -3.04 4.89
CA THR A 117 -8.73 -2.59 4.23
C THR A 117 -8.30 -1.28 4.86
N PHE A 118 -7.10 -1.25 5.41
CA PHE A 118 -6.46 -0.07 5.97
C PHE A 118 -5.50 0.55 4.97
N ASP A 119 -5.61 1.87 4.79
CA ASP A 119 -4.65 2.71 4.09
C ASP A 119 -3.67 3.25 5.14
N VAL A 120 -2.46 2.70 5.18
CA VAL A 120 -1.42 3.06 6.14
C VAL A 120 -0.39 3.95 5.45
N TYR A 121 -0.54 5.27 5.63
CA TYR A 121 0.41 6.24 5.10
C TYR A 121 1.48 6.57 6.13
N THR A 122 2.75 6.50 5.74
CA THR A 122 3.90 6.90 6.57
C THR A 122 4.78 7.89 5.83
N TYR A 123 5.34 8.85 6.57
CA TYR A 123 6.40 9.74 6.09
C TYR A 123 7.47 9.91 7.16
N THR A 124 8.65 9.43 6.88
CA THR A 124 9.84 9.54 7.74
C THR A 124 10.99 10.26 7.03
N GLY A 125 10.67 10.99 5.95
CA GLY A 125 11.63 11.70 5.12
C GLY A 125 11.73 11.13 3.70
N GLY A 126 12.47 11.83 2.85
CA GLY A 126 12.61 11.47 1.46
C GLY A 126 11.71 12.28 0.52
N ALA A 127 11.59 11.82 -0.73
CA ALA A 127 10.88 12.55 -1.79
C ALA A 127 9.35 12.47 -1.67
N HIS A 128 8.83 11.41 -1.06
CA HIS A 128 7.40 11.17 -0.84
C HIS A 128 7.19 10.25 0.36
N GLY A 129 5.96 10.16 0.86
CA GLY A 129 5.57 9.17 1.85
C GLY A 129 5.42 7.78 1.25
N ASN A 130 5.26 6.79 2.12
CA ASN A 130 4.92 5.42 1.74
C ASN A 130 3.44 5.17 2.04
N LEU A 131 2.80 4.29 1.25
CA LEU A 131 1.43 3.85 1.45
C LEU A 131 1.41 2.32 1.41
N ASP A 132 0.96 1.72 2.50
CA ASP A 132 0.74 0.28 2.59
C ASP A 132 -0.77 -0.01 2.71
N LEU A 133 -1.25 -0.96 1.91
CA LEU A 133 -2.61 -1.47 1.98
C LEU A 133 -2.61 -2.76 2.80
N ILE A 134 -3.26 -2.74 3.95
CA ILE A 134 -3.32 -3.89 4.85
C ILE A 134 -4.77 -4.35 5.01
N THR A 135 -5.06 -5.60 4.70
CA THR A 135 -6.41 -6.15 4.84
C THR A 135 -6.50 -7.14 6.00
N LEU A 136 -7.46 -6.93 6.87
CA LEU A 136 -7.87 -7.88 7.91
C LEU A 136 -9.27 -8.39 7.58
N SER A 137 -9.41 -9.70 7.44
CA SER A 137 -10.68 -10.36 7.18
C SER A 137 -11.04 -11.29 8.33
N TYR A 138 -12.33 -11.39 8.66
CA TYR A 138 -12.82 -12.15 9.82
C TYR A 138 -14.01 -13.05 9.47
N ASP A 139 -14.01 -14.23 10.05
CA ASP A 139 -15.21 -15.03 10.27
C ASP A 139 -15.86 -14.54 11.58
N LEU A 140 -17.04 -13.99 11.51
CA LEU A 140 -17.74 -13.36 12.65
C LEU A 140 -18.33 -14.40 13.61
N ARG A 141 -18.46 -15.67 13.19
CA ARG A 141 -19.04 -16.74 14.00
C ARG A 141 -18.14 -17.14 15.18
N ASP A 142 -16.82 -17.07 14.96
CA ASP A 142 -15.80 -17.41 15.96
C ASP A 142 -14.75 -16.28 16.15
N ALA A 143 -15.00 -15.11 15.58
CA ALA A 143 -14.12 -13.94 15.61
C ALA A 143 -12.69 -14.23 15.11
N ARG A 144 -12.55 -15.16 14.18
CA ARG A 144 -11.27 -15.65 13.69
C ARG A 144 -10.80 -14.84 12.48
N ARG A 145 -9.54 -14.41 12.51
CA ARG A 145 -8.89 -13.87 11.28
C ARG A 145 -8.84 -14.94 10.20
N LEU A 146 -9.12 -14.51 8.98
CA LEU A 146 -9.07 -15.35 7.79
C LEU A 146 -7.73 -15.15 7.07
N SER A 147 -7.08 -16.27 6.75
CA SER A 147 -5.95 -16.36 5.82
C SER A 147 -6.43 -17.01 4.52
N LEU A 148 -5.58 -17.04 3.50
CA LEU A 148 -5.88 -17.70 2.23
C LEU A 148 -6.33 -19.16 2.43
N GLU A 149 -5.69 -19.90 3.33
CA GLU A 149 -6.01 -21.29 3.68
C GLU A 149 -7.39 -21.42 4.34
N ASN A 150 -7.90 -20.34 4.93
CA ASN A 150 -9.25 -20.31 5.49
C ASN A 150 -10.32 -19.93 4.47
N LEU A 151 -9.93 -19.33 3.35
CA LEU A 151 -10.84 -18.91 2.29
C LEU A 151 -11.11 -20.03 1.29
N PHE A 152 -10.11 -20.85 0.99
CA PHE A 152 -10.16 -21.88 -0.05
C PHE A 152 -9.75 -23.24 0.52
N ALA A 153 -10.33 -24.31 -0.02
CA ALA A 153 -9.89 -25.67 0.31
C ALA A 153 -8.60 -26.04 -0.46
N ASP A 154 -8.40 -25.43 -1.64
CA ASP A 154 -7.18 -25.51 -2.43
C ASP A 154 -6.54 -24.10 -2.61
N PRO A 155 -5.71 -23.65 -1.65
CA PRO A 155 -5.06 -22.34 -1.72
C PRO A 155 -4.04 -22.21 -2.88
N GLU A 156 -3.42 -23.30 -3.31
CA GLU A 156 -2.47 -23.30 -4.41
C GLU A 156 -3.18 -23.01 -5.74
N THR A 157 -4.29 -23.68 -6.00
CA THR A 157 -5.16 -23.39 -7.16
C THR A 157 -5.70 -21.97 -7.07
N ALA A 158 -6.11 -21.48 -5.88
CA ALA A 158 -6.55 -20.10 -5.69
C ALA A 158 -5.47 -19.10 -6.11
N LEU A 159 -4.22 -19.27 -5.65
CA LEU A 159 -3.09 -18.41 -6.01
C LEU A 159 -2.83 -18.41 -7.52
N ALA A 160 -2.84 -19.58 -8.15
CA ALA A 160 -2.65 -19.69 -9.61
C ALA A 160 -3.75 -18.96 -10.39
N ARG A 161 -5.01 -19.07 -9.95
CA ARG A 161 -6.15 -18.36 -10.56
C ARG A 161 -6.06 -16.85 -10.37
N MET A 162 -5.79 -16.40 -9.15
CA MET A 162 -5.60 -14.98 -8.84
C MET A 162 -4.47 -14.38 -9.67
N SER A 163 -3.33 -15.08 -9.79
CA SER A 163 -2.19 -14.67 -10.59
C SER A 163 -2.56 -14.44 -12.05
N ALA A 164 -3.15 -15.44 -12.69
CA ALA A 164 -3.55 -15.35 -14.11
C ALA A 164 -4.59 -14.25 -14.34
N TYR A 165 -5.57 -14.14 -13.46
CA TYR A 165 -6.64 -13.14 -13.54
C TYR A 165 -6.11 -11.73 -13.34
N ALA A 166 -5.31 -11.49 -12.29
CA ALA A 166 -4.75 -10.18 -11.98
C ALA A 166 -3.82 -9.69 -13.09
N TYR A 167 -2.93 -10.56 -13.59
CA TYR A 167 -2.06 -10.23 -14.72
C TYR A 167 -2.87 -9.78 -15.94
N ALA A 168 -3.88 -10.56 -16.34
CA ALA A 168 -4.71 -10.23 -17.49
C ALA A 168 -5.48 -8.93 -17.33
N ARG A 169 -6.07 -8.69 -16.15
CA ARG A 169 -6.84 -7.47 -15.86
C ARG A 169 -5.95 -6.23 -15.83
N LEU A 170 -4.83 -6.29 -15.11
CA LEU A 170 -3.92 -5.15 -15.00
C LEU A 170 -3.19 -4.85 -16.31
N SER A 171 -2.80 -5.86 -17.10
CA SER A 171 -2.28 -5.64 -18.47
C SER A 171 -3.23 -4.82 -19.34
N ALA A 172 -4.54 -5.02 -19.17
CA ALA A 172 -5.55 -4.30 -19.94
C ALA A 172 -5.86 -2.88 -19.42
N THR A 173 -5.57 -2.60 -18.14
CA THR A 173 -6.02 -1.36 -17.48
C THR A 173 -4.91 -0.36 -17.17
N LEU A 174 -3.65 -0.79 -17.05
CA LEU A 174 -2.52 0.08 -16.70
C LEU A 174 -2.14 1.10 -17.77
N GLY A 175 -2.52 0.88 -19.04
CA GLY A 175 -2.22 1.83 -20.14
C GLY A 175 -0.74 2.19 -20.20
N ASP A 176 -0.43 3.49 -20.18
CA ASP A 176 0.95 4.01 -20.25
C ASP A 176 1.78 3.73 -18.98
N MET A 177 1.15 3.30 -17.88
CA MET A 177 1.82 2.90 -16.64
C MET A 177 2.21 1.41 -16.63
N HIS A 178 1.95 0.69 -17.71
CA HIS A 178 2.32 -0.71 -17.86
C HIS A 178 3.84 -0.88 -17.94
N VAL A 179 4.41 -1.60 -16.98
CA VAL A 179 5.81 -2.06 -16.99
C VAL A 179 5.79 -3.58 -16.83
N GLU A 180 6.07 -4.29 -17.92
CA GLU A 180 5.93 -5.76 -18.01
C GLU A 180 6.63 -6.51 -16.87
N ASP A 181 7.89 -6.16 -16.57
CA ASP A 181 8.67 -6.85 -15.54
C ASP A 181 8.07 -6.66 -14.14
N MET A 182 7.57 -5.46 -13.83
CA MET A 182 6.88 -5.18 -12.56
C MET A 182 5.58 -5.96 -12.47
N LEU A 183 4.75 -5.87 -13.51
CA LEU A 183 3.47 -6.56 -13.54
C LEU A 183 3.66 -8.07 -13.41
N ARG A 184 4.58 -8.65 -14.16
CA ARG A 184 4.87 -10.08 -14.12
C ARG A 184 5.35 -10.53 -12.74
N SER A 185 6.33 -9.83 -12.16
CA SER A 185 6.87 -10.19 -10.83
C SER A 185 5.84 -9.98 -9.72
N GLY A 186 5.10 -8.87 -9.75
CA GLY A 186 4.12 -8.52 -8.72
C GLY A 186 2.81 -9.32 -8.77
N THR A 187 2.60 -10.11 -9.85
CA THR A 187 1.43 -11.00 -9.98
C THR A 187 1.78 -12.49 -9.98
N THR A 188 3.04 -12.89 -9.74
CA THR A 188 3.38 -14.32 -9.59
C THR A 188 2.52 -14.97 -8.50
N PRO A 189 2.20 -16.29 -8.60
CA PRO A 189 1.39 -16.99 -7.61
C PRO A 189 2.19 -17.28 -6.31
N ASP A 190 2.72 -16.22 -5.73
CA ASP A 190 3.40 -16.20 -4.44
C ASP A 190 2.46 -15.61 -3.40
N VAL A 191 2.34 -16.23 -2.23
CA VAL A 191 1.44 -15.79 -1.16
C VAL A 191 1.72 -14.35 -0.72
N ASP A 192 2.97 -13.90 -0.78
CA ASP A 192 3.37 -12.55 -0.40
C ASP A 192 2.79 -11.50 -1.37
N ASN A 193 2.61 -11.83 -2.64
CA ASN A 193 1.97 -10.96 -3.63
C ASN A 193 0.46 -10.80 -3.38
N TYR A 194 -0.15 -11.69 -2.59
CA TYR A 194 -1.58 -11.74 -2.28
C TYR A 194 -1.86 -11.58 -0.79
N ALA A 195 -0.98 -10.88 -0.06
CA ALA A 195 -1.15 -10.63 1.37
C ALA A 195 -2.35 -9.73 1.71
N SER A 196 -2.81 -8.91 0.76
CA SER A 196 -3.92 -7.98 0.98
C SER A 196 -5.13 -8.33 0.10
N ILE A 197 -5.96 -9.26 0.59
CA ILE A 197 -7.20 -9.71 -0.06
C ILE A 197 -8.38 -9.36 0.84
N ALA A 198 -9.33 -8.57 0.30
CA ALA A 198 -10.60 -8.28 0.93
C ALA A 198 -11.71 -9.18 0.34
N LEU A 199 -12.56 -9.73 1.19
CA LEU A 199 -13.81 -10.35 0.77
C LEU A 199 -14.79 -9.24 0.42
N ILE A 200 -15.39 -9.31 -0.76
CA ILE A 200 -16.43 -8.39 -1.23
C ILE A 200 -17.69 -9.18 -1.59
N PRO A 201 -18.86 -8.53 -1.71
CA PRO A 201 -20.06 -9.21 -2.19
C PRO A 201 -19.82 -9.92 -3.52
N GLY A 202 -19.96 -11.24 -3.52
CA GLY A 202 -19.83 -12.07 -4.72
C GLY A 202 -18.42 -12.39 -5.19
N GLY A 203 -17.37 -12.00 -4.46
CA GLY A 203 -15.99 -12.26 -4.87
C GLY A 203 -14.95 -11.80 -3.86
N ILE A 204 -13.75 -11.52 -4.38
CA ILE A 204 -12.63 -10.95 -3.62
C ILE A 204 -12.10 -9.72 -4.34
N ARG A 205 -11.54 -8.78 -3.56
CA ARG A 205 -10.69 -7.69 -4.04
C ARG A 205 -9.25 -7.97 -3.66
N ILE A 206 -8.38 -8.03 -4.64
CA ILE A 206 -6.94 -8.18 -4.47
C ILE A 206 -6.34 -6.79 -4.53
N HIS A 207 -5.64 -6.36 -3.50
CA HIS A 207 -4.91 -5.09 -3.46
C HIS A 207 -3.44 -5.33 -3.74
N PHE A 208 -2.87 -4.48 -4.59
CA PHE A 208 -1.45 -4.46 -4.91
C PHE A 208 -0.83 -3.18 -4.39
N GLN A 209 0.27 -3.30 -3.68
CA GLN A 209 1.00 -2.18 -3.10
C GLN A 209 1.54 -1.23 -4.17
N PRO A 210 1.75 0.06 -3.88
CA PRO A 210 2.55 0.91 -4.74
C PRO A 210 3.88 0.25 -5.08
N TYR A 211 4.35 0.37 -6.31
CA TYR A 211 5.52 -0.32 -6.87
C TYR A 211 5.41 -1.84 -7.07
N GLN A 212 4.37 -2.51 -6.60
CA GLN A 212 4.26 -3.96 -6.75
C GLN A 212 4.04 -4.39 -8.21
N VAL A 213 3.08 -3.78 -8.89
CA VAL A 213 2.66 -4.16 -10.25
C VAL A 213 2.83 -3.04 -11.28
N ALA A 214 3.11 -1.81 -10.83
CA ALA A 214 3.26 -0.62 -11.66
C ALA A 214 4.14 0.43 -10.93
N PRO A 215 4.68 1.46 -11.64
CA PRO A 215 5.41 2.55 -11.01
C PRO A 215 4.58 3.30 -9.97
N TRP A 216 5.24 3.96 -9.02
CA TRP A 216 4.59 4.78 -7.98
C TRP A 216 3.52 5.74 -8.50
N ALA A 217 3.77 6.34 -9.66
CA ALA A 217 2.84 7.30 -10.28
C ALA A 217 1.48 6.68 -10.65
N ALA A 218 1.39 5.35 -10.78
CA ALA A 218 0.14 4.65 -10.99
C ALA A 218 -0.69 4.52 -9.70
N GLY A 219 -0.08 4.77 -8.54
CA GLY A 219 -0.69 4.53 -7.23
C GLY A 219 -0.89 3.05 -6.92
N PRO A 220 -1.58 2.74 -5.81
CA PRO A 220 -1.97 1.37 -5.50
C PRO A 220 -2.97 0.86 -6.52
N GLN A 221 -2.87 -0.41 -6.87
CA GLN A 221 -3.77 -1.06 -7.82
C GLN A 221 -4.67 -2.06 -7.11
N HIS A 222 -5.81 -2.38 -7.70
CA HIS A 222 -6.66 -3.47 -7.22
C HIS A 222 -7.37 -4.18 -8.38
N VAL A 223 -7.78 -5.40 -8.12
CA VAL A 223 -8.55 -6.22 -9.05
C VAL A 223 -9.68 -6.90 -8.28
N ASP A 224 -10.91 -6.71 -8.75
CA ASP A 224 -12.08 -7.45 -8.25
C ASP A 224 -12.23 -8.73 -9.05
N MET A 225 -12.19 -9.86 -8.36
CA MET A 225 -12.31 -11.19 -8.97
C MET A 225 -13.60 -11.86 -8.47
N PRO A 226 -14.52 -12.21 -9.38
CA PRO A 226 -15.73 -12.93 -9.03
C PRO A 226 -15.43 -14.30 -8.40
N LEU A 227 -16.24 -14.72 -7.44
CA LEU A 227 -16.06 -16.02 -6.78
C LEU A 227 -16.20 -17.21 -7.74
N GLU A 228 -16.95 -17.05 -8.83
CA GLU A 228 -17.12 -18.05 -9.87
C GLU A 228 -15.82 -18.37 -10.62
N ASP A 229 -14.91 -17.38 -10.76
CA ASP A 229 -13.59 -17.55 -11.36
C ASP A 229 -12.61 -18.29 -10.44
N LEU A 230 -13.01 -18.52 -9.18
CA LEU A 230 -12.28 -19.27 -8.16
C LEU A 230 -12.96 -20.62 -7.81
N ALA A 231 -13.95 -21.05 -8.59
CA ALA A 231 -14.77 -22.22 -8.24
C ALA A 231 -13.95 -23.52 -8.08
N ASP A 232 -12.89 -23.69 -8.89
CA ASP A 232 -12.00 -24.86 -8.83
C ASP A 232 -11.00 -24.82 -7.64
N ALA A 233 -10.83 -23.67 -6.99
CA ALA A 233 -10.12 -23.56 -5.73
C ALA A 233 -10.99 -23.91 -4.49
N GLU A 234 -12.24 -24.30 -4.71
CA GLU A 234 -13.18 -24.70 -3.67
C GLU A 234 -13.35 -23.63 -2.56
N PRO A 235 -13.87 -22.43 -2.90
CA PRO A 235 -14.07 -21.37 -1.91
C PRO A 235 -15.05 -21.82 -0.81
N ARG A 236 -14.80 -21.42 0.41
CA ARG A 236 -15.71 -21.67 1.54
C ARG A 236 -16.95 -20.78 1.43
N ALA A 237 -17.88 -21.17 0.57
CA ALA A 237 -19.03 -20.38 0.13
C ALA A 237 -19.86 -19.77 1.29
N ALA A 238 -19.88 -20.40 2.46
CA ALA A 238 -20.55 -19.87 3.65
C ALA A 238 -20.04 -18.48 4.07
N LEU A 239 -18.79 -18.11 3.77
CA LEU A 239 -18.25 -16.77 4.03
C LEU A 239 -18.90 -15.71 3.16
N TRP A 240 -19.49 -16.09 2.03
CA TRP A 240 -20.25 -15.23 1.12
C TRP A 240 -21.77 -15.42 1.21
N GLY A 241 -22.26 -16.12 2.28
CA GLY A 241 -23.69 -16.36 2.48
C GLY A 241 -24.31 -17.34 1.47
N ARG A 242 -23.52 -18.26 0.93
CA ARG A 242 -23.94 -19.26 -0.08
C ARG A 242 -23.85 -20.67 0.44
#